data_d89cd6e6608585ab36009f81e3f6d8b9
#
_entry.id   d89cd6e6608585ab36009f81e3f6d8b9
#
_cell.length_a   1.000
_cell.length_b   1.000
_cell.length_c   1.000
_cell.angle_alpha   90.00
_cell.angle_beta   90.00
_cell.angle_gamma   90.00
#
_symmetry.space_group_name_H-M   'P 1'
#
loop_
_entity.id
_entity.type
_entity.pdbx_description
1 polymer ?
#
loop_
_entity_poly.entity_id
_entity_poly.type
_entity_poly.pdbx_seq_one_letter_code
_entity_poly.pdbx_strand_id
1 'polypeptide(L)'
;MKKVIKYVLIDILRNRIVIGYAFLLLLVSLSVFNLEDSSSKGLLSLLNVTLIIVPLMSVVFSSIYLYNVAEFIELLVAQPLPRRQIWLSVYAGLASALSLAYFIGCGLPLLFYSPTKAGLVLLLMGWFITVVFIAIALWATVRTRDKARGIIEDREAEEVLRQNPNVQKAL
;
A
#
# COMPACT_ATOMS: atom_id res chain seq x y z
N MET A 1 13.66 9.49 -13.21
CA MET A 1 12.92 8.28 -12.78
C MET A 1 13.69 7.45 -11.74
N LYS A 2 14.86 6.88 -12.02
CA LYS A 2 15.59 6.02 -11.06
C LYS A 2 15.86 6.66 -9.70
N LYS A 3 16.18 7.97 -9.65
CA LYS A 3 16.43 8.69 -8.39
C LYS A 3 15.17 8.84 -7.53
N VAL A 4 14.01 9.14 -8.13
CA VAL A 4 12.73 9.29 -7.41
C VAL A 4 12.27 7.93 -6.85
N ILE A 5 12.32 6.88 -7.65
CA ILE A 5 11.99 5.50 -7.21
C ILE A 5 12.89 5.08 -6.06
N LYS A 6 14.21 5.32 -6.17
CA LYS A 6 15.17 4.99 -5.11
C LYS A 6 14.88 5.77 -3.81
N TYR A 7 14.56 7.05 -3.92
CA TYR A 7 14.21 7.88 -2.76
C TYR A 7 12.94 7.37 -2.08
N VAL A 8 11.87 7.19 -2.84
CA VAL A 8 10.59 6.65 -2.35
C VAL A 8 10.79 5.27 -1.70
N LEU A 9 11.57 4.39 -2.33
CA LEU A 9 11.84 3.06 -1.79
C LEU A 9 12.61 3.12 -0.46
N ILE A 10 13.63 3.96 -0.35
CA ILE A 10 14.41 4.10 0.90
C ILE A 10 13.54 4.73 1.99
N ASP A 11 12.74 5.73 1.67
CA ASP A 11 11.81 6.37 2.59
C ASP A 11 10.79 5.37 3.15
N ILE A 12 10.20 4.56 2.28
CA ILE A 12 9.23 3.52 2.67
C ILE A 12 9.89 2.43 3.49
N LEU A 13 11.06 1.92 3.09
CA LEU A 13 11.77 0.87 3.83
C LEU A 13 12.23 1.34 5.21
N ARG A 14 12.52 2.63 5.38
CA ARG A 14 12.86 3.23 6.67
C ARG A 14 11.62 3.47 7.55
N ASN A 15 10.43 3.38 6.98
CA ASN A 15 9.19 3.58 7.73
C ASN A 15 8.98 2.45 8.74
N ARG A 16 8.79 2.81 10.01
CA ARG A 16 8.57 1.86 11.12
C ARG A 16 7.38 0.93 10.88
N ILE A 17 6.38 1.38 10.11
CA ILE A 17 5.18 0.58 9.80
C ILE A 17 5.52 -0.59 8.88
N VAL A 18 6.40 -0.41 7.87
CA VAL A 18 6.83 -1.48 6.97
C VAL A 18 7.67 -2.52 7.71
N ILE A 19 8.55 -2.05 8.59
CA ILE A 19 9.36 -2.94 9.45
C ILE A 19 8.42 -3.74 10.37
N GLY A 20 7.44 -3.07 10.99
CA GLY A 20 6.41 -3.73 11.81
C GLY A 20 5.60 -4.76 11.03
N TYR A 21 5.22 -4.46 9.80
CA TYR A 21 4.52 -5.40 8.91
C TYR A 21 5.37 -6.63 8.58
N ALA A 22 6.63 -6.43 8.18
CA ALA A 22 7.57 -7.54 7.92
C ALA A 22 7.76 -8.42 9.16
N PHE A 23 7.93 -7.80 10.34
CA PHE A 23 8.08 -8.50 11.60
C PHE A 23 6.80 -9.26 12.01
N LEU A 24 5.62 -8.66 11.83
CA LEU A 24 4.34 -9.31 12.07
C LEU A 24 4.16 -10.54 11.19
N LEU A 25 4.42 -10.42 9.88
CA LEU A 25 4.35 -11.56 8.97
C LEU A 25 5.34 -12.66 9.36
N LEU A 26 6.55 -12.29 9.78
CA LEU A 26 7.57 -13.23 10.22
C LEU A 26 7.12 -13.98 11.48
N LEU A 27 6.61 -13.28 12.48
CA LEU A 27 6.08 -13.89 13.70
C LEU A 27 4.92 -14.84 13.40
N VAL A 28 3.94 -14.41 12.60
CA VAL A 28 2.78 -15.23 12.24
C VAL A 28 3.23 -16.47 11.47
N SER A 29 4.11 -16.31 10.50
CA SER A 29 4.62 -17.42 9.70
C SER A 29 5.39 -18.44 10.54
N LEU A 30 6.27 -17.98 11.44
CA LEU A 30 6.98 -18.85 12.37
C LEU A 30 6.02 -19.55 13.33
N SER A 31 5.02 -18.84 13.87
CA SER A 31 4.04 -19.42 14.78
C SER A 31 3.24 -20.53 14.12
N VAL A 32 2.80 -20.33 12.88
CA VAL A 32 2.06 -21.33 12.11
C VAL A 32 2.88 -22.61 11.93
N PHE A 33 4.14 -22.48 11.51
CA PHE A 33 5.00 -23.64 11.31
C PHE A 33 5.42 -24.35 12.61
N ASN A 34 5.48 -23.63 13.75
CA ASN A 34 5.79 -24.25 15.05
C ASN A 34 4.57 -24.93 15.69
N LEU A 35 3.35 -24.48 15.38
CA LEU A 35 2.12 -25.05 15.95
C LEU A 35 1.58 -26.25 15.18
N GLU A 36 1.94 -26.39 13.91
CA GLU A 36 1.43 -27.46 13.05
C GLU A 36 2.41 -28.64 13.00
N ASP A 37 1.89 -29.84 13.26
CA ASP A 37 2.66 -31.10 13.27
C ASP A 37 3.15 -31.54 11.89
N SER A 38 2.58 -30.98 10.81
CA SER A 38 2.96 -31.32 9.44
C SER A 38 3.11 -30.09 8.55
N SER A 39 4.15 -30.09 7.71
CA SER A 39 4.42 -29.00 6.77
C SER A 39 3.25 -28.68 5.83
N SER A 40 2.45 -29.69 5.46
CA SER A 40 1.29 -29.51 4.59
C SER A 40 0.16 -28.72 5.26
N LYS A 41 -0.10 -28.99 6.54
CA LYS A 41 -1.10 -28.24 7.32
C LYS A 41 -0.62 -26.81 7.57
N GLY A 42 0.66 -26.64 7.92
CA GLY A 42 1.28 -25.33 8.08
C GLY A 42 1.17 -24.47 6.81
N LEU A 43 1.36 -25.05 5.62
CA LEU A 43 1.18 -24.34 4.36
C LEU A 43 -0.27 -23.89 4.13
N LEU A 44 -1.27 -24.71 4.45
CA LEU A 44 -2.69 -24.37 4.32
C LEU A 44 -3.09 -23.26 5.29
N SER A 45 -2.64 -23.34 6.54
CA SER A 45 -2.86 -22.31 7.55
C SER A 45 -2.19 -20.99 7.15
N LEU A 46 -0.95 -21.04 6.67
CA LEU A 46 -0.24 -19.87 6.17
C LEU A 46 -0.91 -19.25 4.94
N LEU A 47 -1.47 -20.05 4.04
CA LEU A 47 -2.23 -19.57 2.89
C LEU A 47 -3.45 -18.77 3.33
N ASN A 48 -4.26 -19.29 4.26
CA ASN A 48 -5.43 -18.59 4.77
C ASN A 48 -5.06 -17.26 5.44
N VAL A 49 -4.03 -17.25 6.25
CA VAL A 49 -3.51 -16.04 6.90
C VAL A 49 -3.00 -15.03 5.88
N THR A 50 -2.24 -15.47 4.88
CA THR A 50 -1.72 -14.63 3.81
C THR A 50 -2.84 -14.00 3.00
N LEU A 51 -3.90 -14.75 2.66
CA LEU A 51 -5.04 -14.23 1.91
C LEU A 51 -5.81 -13.12 2.62
N ILE A 52 -5.75 -13.06 3.94
CA ILE A 52 -6.45 -12.03 4.73
C ILE A 52 -5.50 -10.88 5.09
N ILE A 53 -4.34 -11.20 5.67
CA ILE A 53 -3.43 -10.17 6.22
C ILE A 53 -2.74 -9.38 5.11
N VAL A 54 -2.28 -10.05 4.06
CA VAL A 54 -1.49 -9.37 3.00
C VAL A 54 -2.32 -8.33 2.24
N PRO A 55 -3.54 -8.61 1.73
CA PRO A 55 -4.33 -7.60 1.05
C PRO A 55 -4.75 -6.46 1.98
N LEU A 56 -5.16 -6.77 3.22
CA LEU A 56 -5.58 -5.78 4.19
C LEU A 56 -4.44 -4.81 4.51
N MET A 57 -3.26 -5.31 4.83
CA MET A 57 -2.08 -4.50 5.12
C MET A 57 -1.60 -3.70 3.90
N SER A 58 -1.66 -4.30 2.70
CA SER A 58 -1.30 -3.61 1.46
C SER A 58 -2.19 -2.40 1.20
N VAL A 59 -3.52 -2.54 1.42
CA VAL A 59 -4.47 -1.44 1.25
C VAL A 59 -4.26 -0.36 2.31
N VAL A 60 -4.21 -0.74 3.59
CA VAL A 60 -4.05 0.21 4.71
C VAL A 60 -2.74 0.98 4.57
N PHE A 61 -1.64 0.28 4.35
CA PHE A 61 -0.33 0.92 4.24
C PHE A 61 -0.23 1.86 3.03
N SER A 62 -0.71 1.42 1.86
CA SER A 62 -0.68 2.26 0.65
C SER A 62 -1.53 3.51 0.80
N SER A 63 -2.69 3.40 1.45
CA SER A 63 -3.56 4.55 1.73
C SER A 63 -2.89 5.54 2.69
N ILE A 64 -2.38 5.07 3.82
CA ILE A 64 -1.67 5.91 4.81
C ILE A 64 -0.47 6.60 4.17
N TYR A 65 0.33 5.86 3.40
CA TYR A 65 1.49 6.42 2.73
C TYR A 65 1.10 7.54 1.75
N LEU A 66 0.04 7.33 0.96
CA LEU A 66 -0.41 8.32 -0.01
C LEU A 66 -0.92 9.60 0.67
N TYR A 67 -1.60 9.48 1.81
CA TYR A 67 -2.01 10.64 2.60
C TYR A 67 -0.81 11.42 3.15
N ASN A 68 0.18 10.74 3.68
CA ASN A 68 1.38 11.37 4.26
C ASN A 68 2.26 12.05 3.21
N VAL A 69 2.30 11.53 1.98
CA VAL A 69 3.16 12.05 0.90
C VAL A 69 2.36 12.97 -0.05
N ALA A 70 1.12 13.26 0.27
CA ALA A 70 0.23 14.05 -0.59
C ALA A 70 0.79 15.44 -0.93
N GLU A 71 1.29 16.18 0.06
CA GLU A 71 1.90 17.49 -0.13
C GLU A 71 3.16 17.42 -1.02
N PHE A 72 3.97 16.39 -0.83
CA PHE A 72 5.15 16.17 -1.65
C PHE A 72 4.77 15.85 -3.10
N ILE A 73 3.71 15.08 -3.33
CA ILE A 73 3.19 14.79 -4.68
C ILE A 73 2.69 16.09 -5.33
N GLU A 74 2.01 16.97 -4.61
CA GLU A 74 1.55 18.26 -5.12
C GLU A 74 2.73 19.15 -5.57
N LEU A 75 3.79 19.19 -4.78
CA LEU A 75 5.02 19.91 -5.14
C LEU A 75 5.69 19.30 -6.40
N LEU A 76 5.66 17.99 -6.55
CA LEU A 76 6.19 17.31 -7.74
C LEU A 76 5.33 17.58 -8.99
N VAL A 77 4.02 17.68 -8.84
CA VAL A 77 3.09 17.99 -9.95
C VAL A 77 3.24 19.43 -10.43
N ALA A 78 3.67 20.35 -9.55
CA ALA A 78 4.00 21.73 -9.92
C ALA A 78 5.28 21.85 -10.77
N GLN A 79 6.13 20.82 -10.81
CA GLN A 79 7.30 20.75 -11.66
C GLN A 79 6.92 20.27 -13.07
N PRO A 80 7.73 20.58 -14.12
CA PRO A 80 7.46 20.14 -15.50
C PRO A 80 7.72 18.66 -15.70
N LEU A 81 7.17 17.81 -14.81
CA LEU A 81 7.25 16.37 -14.89
C LEU A 81 5.91 15.77 -15.35
N PRO A 82 5.90 14.79 -16.25
CA PRO A 82 4.66 14.15 -16.68
C PRO A 82 4.01 13.40 -15.50
N ARG A 83 2.75 13.71 -15.21
CA ARG A 83 1.97 13.13 -14.09
C ARG A 83 2.05 11.61 -14.02
N ARG A 84 2.06 10.96 -15.18
CA ARG A 84 2.19 9.49 -15.29
C ARG A 84 3.48 8.97 -14.64
N GLN A 85 4.59 9.70 -14.76
CA GLN A 85 5.87 9.27 -14.18
C GLN A 85 5.85 9.35 -12.65
N ILE A 86 5.20 10.36 -12.08
CA ILE A 86 5.07 10.53 -10.63
C ILE A 86 4.29 9.36 -10.05
N TRP A 87 3.11 9.06 -10.59
CA TRP A 87 2.27 7.96 -10.13
C TRP A 87 2.95 6.59 -10.27
N LEU A 88 3.60 6.35 -11.40
CA LEU A 88 4.34 5.11 -11.62
C LEU A 88 5.50 4.95 -10.65
N SER A 89 6.18 6.04 -10.29
CA SER A 89 7.29 6.02 -9.32
C SER A 89 6.80 5.71 -7.90
N VAL A 90 5.67 6.28 -7.48
CA VAL A 90 5.04 6.01 -6.18
C VAL A 90 4.59 4.55 -6.11
N TYR A 91 3.88 4.07 -7.14
CA TYR A 91 3.45 2.68 -7.22
C TYR A 91 4.63 1.69 -7.18
N ALA A 92 5.65 1.93 -8.00
CA ALA A 92 6.83 1.05 -8.05
C ALA A 92 7.60 1.06 -6.71
N GLY A 93 7.69 2.21 -6.04
CA GLY A 93 8.30 2.33 -4.72
C GLY A 93 7.54 1.52 -3.66
N LEU A 94 6.21 1.69 -3.59
CA LEU A 94 5.34 0.93 -2.69
C LEU A 94 5.38 -0.57 -2.98
N ALA A 95 5.20 -0.95 -4.26
CA ALA A 95 5.21 -2.34 -4.67
C ALA A 95 6.52 -3.04 -4.32
N SER A 96 7.66 -2.39 -4.57
CA SER A 96 8.96 -2.97 -4.24
C SER A 96 9.20 -3.08 -2.73
N ALA A 97 8.83 -2.07 -1.95
CA ALA A 97 9.02 -2.08 -0.50
C ALA A 97 8.15 -3.13 0.20
N LEU A 98 6.84 -3.19 -0.13
CA LEU A 98 5.93 -4.18 0.46
C LEU A 98 6.23 -5.60 -0.04
N SER A 99 6.68 -5.77 -1.29
CA SER A 99 7.17 -7.06 -1.80
C SER A 99 8.38 -7.55 -1.01
N LEU A 100 9.36 -6.68 -0.74
CA LEU A 100 10.52 -7.04 0.08
C LEU A 100 10.10 -7.43 1.50
N ALA A 101 9.20 -6.66 2.12
CA ALA A 101 8.67 -6.99 3.44
C ALA A 101 7.94 -8.34 3.46
N TYR A 102 7.17 -8.65 2.43
CA TYR A 102 6.49 -9.94 2.27
C TYR A 102 7.49 -11.09 2.08
N PHE A 103 8.50 -10.93 1.22
CA PHE A 103 9.53 -11.95 1.01
C PHE A 103 10.35 -12.23 2.28
N ILE A 104 10.62 -11.21 3.08
CA ILE A 104 11.30 -11.38 4.37
C ILE A 104 10.35 -12.06 5.38
N GLY A 105 9.11 -11.58 5.50
CA GLY A 105 8.15 -12.06 6.49
C GLY A 105 7.65 -13.47 6.26
N CYS A 106 7.24 -13.79 5.04
CA CYS A 106 6.72 -15.12 4.68
C CYS A 106 7.75 -15.98 3.96
N GLY A 107 8.60 -15.38 3.11
CA GLY A 107 9.54 -16.10 2.26
C GLY A 107 10.62 -16.83 3.06
N LEU A 108 11.22 -16.18 4.06
CA LEU A 108 12.27 -16.81 4.87
C LEU A 108 11.76 -18.05 5.62
N PRO A 109 10.69 -17.98 6.44
CA PRO A 109 10.19 -19.17 7.13
C PRO A 109 9.79 -20.28 6.18
N LEU A 110 9.19 -19.94 5.04
CA LEU A 110 8.73 -20.91 4.06
C LEU A 110 9.88 -21.65 3.40
N LEU A 111 10.98 -20.98 3.11
CA LEU A 111 12.21 -21.61 2.57
C LEU A 111 12.87 -22.54 3.59
N PHE A 112 12.82 -22.21 4.89
CA PHE A 112 13.44 -23.03 5.94
C PHE A 112 12.58 -24.24 6.32
N TYR A 113 11.26 -24.07 6.45
CA TYR A 113 10.37 -25.12 6.98
C TYR A 113 9.73 -25.97 5.88
N SER A 114 9.51 -25.43 4.69
CA SER A 114 8.79 -26.15 3.62
C SER A 114 9.29 -25.75 2.22
N PRO A 115 10.52 -26.15 1.82
CA PRO A 115 11.06 -25.88 0.48
C PRO A 115 10.38 -26.74 -0.59
N THR A 116 9.06 -26.71 -0.67
CA THR A 116 8.25 -27.48 -1.62
C THR A 116 7.74 -26.61 -2.77
N LYS A 117 7.34 -27.27 -3.88
CA LYS A 117 6.70 -26.57 -5.00
C LYS A 117 5.45 -25.82 -4.55
N ALA A 118 4.66 -26.39 -3.62
CA ALA A 118 3.48 -25.74 -3.06
C ALA A 118 3.83 -24.45 -2.29
N GLY A 119 4.91 -24.46 -1.51
CA GLY A 119 5.41 -23.27 -0.83
C GLY A 119 5.82 -22.17 -1.79
N LEU A 120 6.50 -22.51 -2.88
CA LEU A 120 6.89 -21.52 -3.90
C LEU A 120 5.67 -20.91 -4.60
N VAL A 121 4.65 -21.72 -4.91
CA VAL A 121 3.39 -21.24 -5.48
C VAL A 121 2.70 -20.28 -4.51
N LEU A 122 2.63 -20.59 -3.22
CA LEU A 122 2.05 -19.72 -2.19
C LEU A 122 2.78 -18.38 -2.13
N LEU A 123 4.11 -18.40 -2.17
CA LEU A 123 4.95 -17.21 -2.16
C LEU A 123 4.69 -16.32 -3.38
N LEU A 124 4.59 -16.89 -4.57
CA LEU A 124 4.26 -16.15 -5.79
C LEU A 124 2.85 -15.59 -5.75
N MET A 125 1.86 -16.37 -5.29
CA MET A 125 0.47 -15.91 -5.17
C MET A 125 0.35 -14.72 -4.22
N GLY A 126 0.95 -14.77 -3.03
CA GLY A 126 0.95 -13.66 -2.08
C GLY A 126 1.66 -12.42 -2.61
N TRP A 127 2.74 -12.60 -3.37
CA TRP A 127 3.39 -11.49 -4.06
C TRP A 127 2.47 -10.82 -5.09
N PHE A 128 1.81 -11.60 -5.95
CA PHE A 128 0.84 -11.06 -6.91
C PHE A 128 -0.31 -10.32 -6.21
N ILE A 129 -0.85 -10.89 -5.13
CA ILE A 129 -1.89 -10.25 -4.31
C ILE A 129 -1.38 -8.90 -3.79
N THR A 130 -0.17 -8.83 -3.24
CA THR A 130 0.43 -7.57 -2.75
C THR A 130 0.43 -6.51 -3.85
N VAL A 131 0.96 -6.83 -5.02
CA VAL A 131 1.10 -5.90 -6.15
C VAL A 131 -0.27 -5.39 -6.64
N VAL A 132 -1.25 -6.29 -6.76
CA VAL A 132 -2.61 -5.95 -7.22
C VAL A 132 -3.33 -5.06 -6.19
N PHE A 133 -3.27 -5.41 -4.91
CA PHE A 133 -3.97 -4.64 -3.87
C PHE A 133 -3.35 -3.25 -3.64
N ILE A 134 -2.05 -3.08 -3.84
CA ILE A 134 -1.42 -1.75 -3.86
C ILE A 134 -1.99 -0.89 -5.00
N ALA A 135 -2.16 -1.44 -6.20
CA ALA A 135 -2.74 -0.70 -7.32
C ALA A 135 -4.18 -0.27 -7.04
N ILE A 136 -4.99 -1.18 -6.49
CA ILE A 136 -6.38 -0.90 -6.11
C ILE A 136 -6.43 0.18 -5.01
N ALA A 137 -5.58 0.08 -4.00
CA ALA A 137 -5.51 1.04 -2.90
C ALA A 137 -5.14 2.45 -3.38
N LEU A 138 -4.13 2.57 -4.24
CA LEU A 138 -3.74 3.85 -4.83
C LEU A 138 -4.89 4.46 -5.64
N TRP A 139 -5.53 3.66 -6.50
CA TRP A 139 -6.67 4.12 -7.29
C TRP A 139 -7.85 4.58 -6.42
N ALA A 140 -8.21 3.80 -5.40
CA ALA A 140 -9.29 4.13 -4.48
C ALA A 140 -9.00 5.41 -3.69
N THR A 141 -7.78 5.55 -3.15
CA THR A 141 -7.38 6.70 -2.33
C THR A 141 -7.39 8.00 -3.14
N VAL A 142 -6.92 7.97 -4.38
CA VAL A 142 -6.97 9.14 -5.27
C VAL A 142 -8.41 9.54 -5.53
N ARG A 143 -9.27 8.58 -5.88
CA ARG A 143 -10.68 8.85 -6.20
C ARG A 143 -11.48 9.39 -5.00
N THR A 144 -11.22 8.88 -3.79
CA THR A 144 -11.88 9.37 -2.58
C THR A 144 -11.42 10.77 -2.20
N ARG A 145 -10.14 11.08 -2.41
CA ARG A 145 -9.58 12.40 -2.14
C ARG A 145 -10.14 13.47 -3.08
N ASP A 146 -10.28 13.18 -4.37
CA ASP A 146 -10.86 14.10 -5.34
C ASP A 146 -12.33 14.44 -4.99
N LYS A 147 -13.12 13.44 -4.57
CA LYS A 147 -14.49 13.65 -4.11
C LYS A 147 -14.56 14.49 -2.84
N ALA A 148 -13.68 14.25 -1.87
CA ALA A 148 -13.64 15.01 -0.62
C ALA A 148 -13.31 16.49 -0.87
N ARG A 149 -12.38 16.78 -1.78
CA ARG A 149 -12.07 18.16 -2.18
C ARG A 149 -13.27 18.85 -2.83
N GLY A 150 -13.95 18.20 -3.76
CA GLY A 150 -15.15 18.76 -4.39
C GLY A 150 -16.25 19.14 -3.38
N ILE A 151 -16.49 18.28 -2.37
CA ILE A 151 -17.48 18.57 -1.32
C ILE A 151 -17.05 19.77 -0.45
N ILE A 152 -15.77 19.96 -0.20
CA ILE A 152 -15.26 21.09 0.58
C ILE A 152 -15.41 22.38 -0.22
N GLU A 153 -15.02 22.36 -1.49
CA GLU A 153 -15.18 23.53 -2.40
C GLU A 153 -16.65 23.95 -2.54
N ASP A 154 -17.57 22.99 -2.68
CA ASP A 154 -19.01 23.26 -2.75
C ASP A 154 -19.53 23.90 -1.44
N ARG A 155 -19.09 23.41 -0.28
CA ARG A 155 -19.46 23.99 1.02
C ARG A 155 -18.92 25.41 1.21
N GLU A 156 -17.66 25.63 0.85
CA GLU A 156 -17.06 26.98 0.93
C GLU A 156 -17.78 27.96 0.00
N ALA A 157 -18.16 27.52 -1.20
CA ALA A 157 -18.97 28.31 -2.11
C ALA A 157 -20.35 28.65 -1.54
N GLU A 158 -21.04 27.66 -0.92
CA GLU A 158 -22.32 27.90 -0.24
C GLU A 158 -22.17 28.85 0.95
N GLU A 159 -21.12 28.77 1.74
CA GLU A 159 -20.89 29.70 2.86
C GLU A 159 -20.61 31.12 2.38
N VAL A 160 -19.85 31.33 1.32
CA VAL A 160 -19.58 32.63 0.71
C VAL A 160 -20.90 33.23 0.18
N LEU A 161 -21.76 32.44 -0.46
CA LEU A 161 -23.07 32.88 -0.93
C LEU A 161 -24.00 33.26 0.21
N ARG A 162 -23.97 32.54 1.35
CA ARG A 162 -24.74 32.88 2.55
C ARG A 162 -24.28 34.17 3.20
N GLN A 163 -22.97 34.41 3.24
CA GLN A 163 -22.42 35.62 3.86
C GLN A 163 -22.57 36.87 2.99
N ASN A 164 -22.81 36.71 1.70
CA ASN A 164 -22.89 37.84 0.76
C ASN A 164 -24.13 37.73 -0.16
N PRO A 165 -25.34 38.09 0.37
CA PRO A 165 -26.60 37.93 -0.37
C PRO A 165 -26.70 38.80 -1.65
N ASN A 166 -25.78 39.76 -1.82
CA ASN A 166 -25.70 40.55 -3.04
C ASN A 166 -25.08 39.80 -4.23
N VAL A 167 -24.29 38.77 -3.99
CA VAL A 167 -23.73 37.92 -5.05
C VAL A 167 -24.81 36.97 -5.59
N GLN A 168 -25.75 36.58 -4.75
CA GLN A 168 -26.90 35.72 -5.13
C GLN A 168 -27.90 36.41 -6.09
N LYS A 169 -27.94 37.75 -6.12
CA LYS A 169 -28.81 38.49 -7.02
C LYS A 169 -28.15 38.81 -8.37
N ALA A 170 -26.86 38.53 -8.52
CA ALA A 170 -26.07 38.82 -9.74
C ALA A 170 -25.85 37.60 -10.64
N LEU A 171 -26.23 36.38 -10.18
CA LEU A 171 -26.28 35.12 -10.91
C LEU A 171 -27.71 34.82 -11.35
#